data_fb07e23da6204e14d1b22de2100bd417
#
_entry.id   fb07e23da6204e14d1b22de2100bd417
#
_cell.length_a   1.000
_cell.length_b   1.000
_cell.length_c   1.000
_cell.angle_alpha   90.00
_cell.angle_beta   90.00
_cell.angle_gamma   90.00
#
_symmetry.space_group_name_H-M   'P 1'
#
loop_
_entity.id
_entity.type
_entity.pdbx_description
1 polymer ?
#
loop_
_entity_poly.entity_id
_entity_poly.type
_entity_poly.pdbx_seq_one_letter_code
_entity_poly.pdbx_strand_id
1 'polypeptide(L)'
;MTKRLRDHRQLEACLGYRFADPDLLDRALTHSSAVSPAKRIANSYQRLEFLGDRVLGLVVADILYRRLPKANEGELSRGLNALVRKETCAAIARQLNLGPELNLGDSEARTGGAEKDAILGDVTEAIIGAVYCDGGLGRAYELIEGFFGDQVGLATTDRADAKTTLQEWAQGRGLEPPEYVETERTGPDHAPEFTIAVNIAGFEAVKASGPSKKIAEHKAAERFLFREKVWKEAS
;
A
#
# COMPACT_ATOMS: atom_id res chain seq x y z
N MET A 1 -18.00 -36.11 1.87
CA MET A 1 -16.52 -36.11 1.91
C MET A 1 -16.09 -34.96 2.77
N THR A 2 -15.52 -35.23 3.92
CA THR A 2 -14.99 -34.23 4.85
C THR A 2 -13.75 -33.60 4.21
N LYS A 3 -13.81 -32.31 3.89
CA LYS A 3 -12.65 -31.56 3.37
C LYS A 3 -11.55 -31.65 4.42
N ARG A 4 -10.40 -32.22 4.07
CA ARG A 4 -9.24 -32.25 4.97
C ARG A 4 -8.73 -30.81 5.05
N LEU A 5 -8.90 -30.15 6.19
CA LEU A 5 -8.34 -28.83 6.45
C LEU A 5 -6.83 -28.86 6.26
N ARG A 6 -6.27 -27.86 5.64
CA ARG A 6 -4.81 -27.69 5.57
C ARG A 6 -4.30 -27.34 6.97
N ASP A 7 -3.07 -27.71 7.24
CA ASP A 7 -2.41 -27.33 8.49
C ASP A 7 -1.77 -25.94 8.34
N HIS A 8 -2.42 -24.90 8.84
CA HIS A 8 -1.97 -23.52 8.76
C HIS A 8 -1.26 -23.02 10.03
N ARG A 9 -0.83 -23.92 10.94
CA ARG A 9 -0.21 -23.52 12.22
C ARG A 9 1.00 -22.60 12.06
N GLN A 10 1.79 -22.78 11.01
CA GLN A 10 2.95 -21.92 10.77
C GLN A 10 2.50 -20.52 10.35
N LEU A 11 1.50 -20.42 9.50
CA LEU A 11 0.92 -19.14 9.10
C LEU A 11 0.24 -18.44 10.29
N GLU A 12 -0.55 -19.15 11.09
CA GLU A 12 -1.14 -18.61 12.32
C GLU A 12 -0.09 -18.04 13.29
N ALA A 13 1.06 -18.72 13.42
CA ALA A 13 2.18 -18.22 14.22
C ALA A 13 2.77 -16.92 13.64
N CYS A 14 2.90 -16.81 12.30
CA CYS A 14 3.35 -15.59 11.64
C CYS A 14 2.35 -14.45 11.76
N LEU A 15 1.04 -14.76 11.73
CA LEU A 15 -0.04 -13.80 11.94
C LEU A 15 -0.16 -13.33 13.39
N GLY A 16 0.42 -14.06 14.35
CA GLY A 16 0.20 -13.85 15.79
C GLY A 16 -1.26 -14.10 16.20
N TYR A 17 -2.02 -14.84 15.38
CA TYR A 17 -3.44 -15.10 15.60
C TYR A 17 -3.79 -16.56 15.33
N ARG A 18 -4.48 -17.20 16.26
CA ARG A 18 -5.00 -18.56 16.13
C ARG A 18 -6.51 -18.53 15.92
N PHE A 19 -6.98 -19.09 14.80
CA PHE A 19 -8.38 -19.12 14.46
C PHE A 19 -9.17 -20.12 15.33
N ALA A 20 -10.29 -19.67 15.85
CA ALA A 20 -11.29 -20.53 16.49
C ALA A 20 -12.05 -21.34 15.41
N ASP A 21 -12.34 -20.72 14.27
CA ASP A 21 -12.88 -21.36 13.07
C ASP A 21 -11.81 -21.42 11.94
N PRO A 22 -11.13 -22.57 11.79
CA PRO A 22 -10.10 -22.75 10.75
C PRO A 22 -10.63 -22.63 9.32
N ASP A 23 -11.94 -22.81 9.08
CA ASP A 23 -12.54 -22.66 7.76
C ASP A 23 -12.48 -21.20 7.28
N LEU A 24 -12.40 -20.23 8.19
CA LEU A 24 -12.23 -18.81 7.83
C LEU A 24 -10.87 -18.54 7.17
N LEU A 25 -9.78 -19.10 7.72
CA LEU A 25 -8.46 -18.97 7.13
C LEU A 25 -8.35 -19.73 5.81
N ASP A 26 -8.83 -20.97 5.74
CA ASP A 26 -8.91 -21.74 4.48
C ASP A 26 -9.64 -20.96 3.38
N ARG A 27 -10.72 -20.28 3.74
CA ARG A 27 -11.52 -19.46 2.83
C ARG A 27 -10.79 -18.19 2.40
N ALA A 28 -10.11 -17.52 3.33
CA ALA A 28 -9.30 -16.33 3.05
C ALA A 28 -8.14 -16.63 2.09
N LEU A 29 -7.62 -17.85 2.09
CA LEU A 29 -6.54 -18.31 1.22
C LEU A 29 -7.05 -18.91 -0.11
N THR A 30 -8.38 -19.00 -0.33
CA THR A 30 -8.95 -19.65 -1.51
C THR A 30 -9.38 -18.64 -2.57
N HIS A 31 -8.66 -18.58 -3.69
CA HIS A 31 -9.01 -17.79 -4.86
C HIS A 31 -10.24 -18.34 -5.59
N SER A 32 -11.00 -17.46 -6.23
CA SER A 32 -12.23 -17.82 -6.96
C SER A 32 -12.00 -18.84 -8.09
N SER A 33 -10.80 -18.91 -8.67
CA SER A 33 -10.44 -19.89 -9.69
C SER A 33 -10.37 -21.34 -9.18
N ALA A 34 -10.13 -21.54 -7.89
CA ALA A 34 -10.07 -22.86 -7.26
C ALA A 34 -11.45 -23.42 -6.91
N VAL A 35 -12.52 -22.65 -7.11
CA VAL A 35 -13.86 -23.01 -6.68
C VAL A 35 -14.81 -23.05 -7.87
N SER A 36 -15.72 -24.04 -7.88
CA SER A 36 -16.75 -24.12 -8.93
C SER A 36 -17.65 -22.87 -8.91
N PRO A 37 -18.18 -22.40 -10.06
CA PRO A 37 -18.99 -21.18 -10.15
C PRO A 37 -20.11 -21.08 -9.12
N ALA A 38 -20.81 -22.18 -8.87
CA ALA A 38 -21.92 -22.25 -7.92
C ALA A 38 -21.53 -22.04 -6.46
N LYS A 39 -20.24 -22.26 -6.11
CA LYS A 39 -19.72 -22.16 -4.73
C LYS A 39 -18.79 -20.97 -4.51
N ARG A 40 -18.50 -20.17 -5.54
CA ARG A 40 -17.54 -19.05 -5.45
C ARG A 40 -17.87 -18.08 -4.34
N ILE A 41 -19.12 -17.65 -4.23
CA ILE A 41 -19.55 -16.68 -3.21
C ILE A 41 -19.32 -17.20 -1.79
N ALA A 42 -19.57 -18.47 -1.55
CA ALA A 42 -19.49 -19.06 -0.21
C ALA A 42 -18.07 -19.48 0.17
N ASN A 43 -17.27 -19.94 -0.79
CA ASN A 43 -16.03 -20.68 -0.53
C ASN A 43 -14.77 -20.00 -1.09
N SER A 44 -14.85 -18.76 -1.60
CA SER A 44 -13.67 -17.97 -1.97
C SER A 44 -13.48 -16.79 -1.03
N TYR A 45 -12.33 -16.16 -1.13
CA TYR A 45 -11.95 -15.04 -0.30
C TYR A 45 -12.74 -13.75 -0.56
N GLN A 46 -13.43 -13.60 -1.70
CA GLN A 46 -14.01 -12.34 -2.16
C GLN A 46 -14.89 -11.60 -1.14
N ARG A 47 -15.70 -12.32 -0.36
CA ARG A 47 -16.52 -11.68 0.67
C ARG A 47 -15.72 -11.25 1.90
N LEU A 48 -14.66 -11.98 2.23
CA LEU A 48 -13.74 -11.65 3.32
C LEU A 48 -12.87 -10.45 2.91
N GLU A 49 -12.37 -10.41 1.67
CA GLU A 49 -11.68 -9.28 1.05
C GLU A 49 -12.53 -8.01 1.15
N PHE A 50 -13.77 -8.06 0.66
CA PHE A 50 -14.69 -6.92 0.74
C PHE A 50 -14.84 -6.37 2.17
N LEU A 51 -14.97 -7.25 3.16
CA LEU A 51 -15.09 -6.85 4.56
C LEU A 51 -13.74 -6.35 5.12
N GLY A 52 -12.67 -7.07 4.81
CA GLY A 52 -11.33 -6.78 5.30
C GLY A 52 -10.79 -5.44 4.82
N ASP A 53 -11.04 -5.05 3.57
CA ASP A 53 -10.70 -3.73 3.04
C ASP A 53 -11.36 -2.60 3.89
N ARG A 54 -12.62 -2.75 4.29
CA ARG A 54 -13.31 -1.76 5.15
C ARG A 54 -12.75 -1.74 6.57
N VAL A 55 -12.42 -2.90 7.13
CA VAL A 55 -11.80 -3.01 8.46
C VAL A 55 -10.39 -2.41 8.43
N LEU A 56 -9.59 -2.71 7.40
CA LEU A 56 -8.27 -2.14 7.20
C LEU A 56 -8.34 -0.61 7.13
N GLY A 57 -9.22 -0.08 6.28
CA GLY A 57 -9.39 1.37 6.12
C GLY A 57 -9.78 2.05 7.43
N LEU A 58 -10.71 1.49 8.19
CA LEU A 58 -11.13 2.03 9.49
C LEU A 58 -9.98 2.03 10.51
N VAL A 59 -9.29 0.90 10.66
CA VAL A 59 -8.24 0.75 11.66
C VAL A 59 -7.04 1.64 11.33
N VAL A 60 -6.61 1.67 10.06
CA VAL A 60 -5.50 2.54 9.63
C VAL A 60 -5.86 4.01 9.82
N ALA A 61 -7.09 4.41 9.52
CA ALA A 61 -7.56 5.78 9.77
C ALA A 61 -7.52 6.15 11.27
N ASP A 62 -7.94 5.25 12.16
CA ASP A 62 -7.87 5.45 13.61
C ASP A 62 -6.41 5.55 14.10
N ILE A 63 -5.52 4.68 13.62
CA ILE A 63 -4.09 4.73 13.95
C ILE A 63 -3.47 6.06 13.49
N LEU A 64 -3.72 6.49 12.25
CA LEU A 64 -3.25 7.78 11.73
C LEU A 64 -3.76 8.95 12.58
N TYR A 65 -5.06 8.98 12.85
CA TYR A 65 -5.69 10.02 13.65
C TYR A 65 -5.06 10.17 15.05
N ARG A 66 -4.79 9.03 15.71
CA ARG A 66 -4.19 9.03 17.07
C ARG A 66 -2.71 9.36 17.06
N ARG A 67 -1.95 8.84 16.10
CA ARG A 67 -0.49 9.02 16.04
C ARG A 67 -0.06 10.37 15.47
N LEU A 68 -0.95 11.05 14.73
CA LEU A 68 -0.69 12.30 14.04
C LEU A 68 -1.64 13.42 14.44
N PRO A 69 -1.65 13.85 15.72
CA PRO A 69 -2.63 14.80 16.26
C PRO A 69 -2.53 16.22 15.65
N LYS A 70 -1.48 16.50 14.89
CA LYS A 70 -1.25 17.79 14.21
C LYS A 70 -1.51 17.73 12.69
N ALA A 71 -1.76 16.54 12.14
CA ALA A 71 -2.02 16.36 10.72
C ALA A 71 -3.41 16.89 10.35
N ASN A 72 -3.50 17.60 9.24
CA ASN A 72 -4.79 18.02 8.68
C ASN A 72 -5.46 16.85 7.93
N GLU A 73 -6.72 17.04 7.53
CA GLU A 73 -7.51 16.01 6.83
C GLU A 73 -6.83 15.51 5.55
N GLY A 74 -6.25 16.41 4.75
CA GLY A 74 -5.54 16.03 3.51
C GLY A 74 -4.31 15.17 3.78
N GLU A 75 -3.56 15.41 4.85
CA GLU A 75 -2.41 14.60 5.27
C GLU A 75 -2.86 13.22 5.76
N LEU A 76 -3.93 13.15 6.55
CA LEU A 76 -4.51 11.89 7.01
C LEU A 76 -5.02 11.05 5.84
N SER A 77 -5.73 11.66 4.88
CA SER A 77 -6.24 10.99 3.69
C SER A 77 -5.12 10.45 2.79
N ARG A 78 -4.04 11.22 2.60
CA ARG A 78 -2.86 10.75 1.86
C ARG A 78 -2.18 9.58 2.56
N GLY A 79 -1.98 9.68 3.86
CA GLY A 79 -1.41 8.61 4.68
C GLY A 79 -2.25 7.33 4.60
N LEU A 80 -3.57 7.45 4.71
CA LEU A 80 -4.50 6.35 4.55
C LEU A 80 -4.33 5.68 3.17
N ASN A 81 -4.43 6.46 2.09
CA ASN A 81 -4.33 5.93 0.73
C ASN A 81 -2.98 5.25 0.46
N ALA A 82 -1.88 5.75 1.03
CA ALA A 82 -0.56 5.15 0.88
C ALA A 82 -0.45 3.80 1.61
N LEU A 83 -1.09 3.67 2.76
CA LEU A 83 -1.02 2.46 3.58
C LEU A 83 -1.97 1.36 3.11
N VAL A 84 -3.21 1.71 2.72
CA VAL A 84 -4.23 0.71 2.35
C VAL A 84 -4.21 0.30 0.88
N ARG A 85 -3.29 0.84 0.08
CA ARG A 85 -3.20 0.49 -1.34
C ARG A 85 -2.79 -0.97 -1.54
N LYS A 86 -3.19 -1.53 -2.67
CA LYS A 86 -2.98 -2.95 -3.01
C LYS A 86 -1.51 -3.37 -2.98
N GLU A 87 -0.60 -2.52 -3.43
CA GLU A 87 0.84 -2.78 -3.43
C GLU A 87 1.41 -2.93 -2.00
N THR A 88 0.90 -2.15 -1.04
CA THR A 88 1.29 -2.27 0.37
C THR A 88 0.79 -3.59 0.95
N CYS A 89 -0.47 -3.95 0.71
CA CYS A 89 -1.03 -5.23 1.12
C CYS A 89 -0.28 -6.40 0.48
N ALA A 90 0.09 -6.32 -0.80
CA ALA A 90 0.88 -7.34 -1.49
C ALA A 90 2.30 -7.46 -0.90
N ALA A 91 2.93 -6.36 -0.49
CA ALA A 91 4.22 -6.40 0.19
C ALA A 91 4.15 -7.15 1.53
N ILE A 92 3.10 -6.93 2.31
CA ILE A 92 2.84 -7.68 3.57
C ILE A 92 2.61 -9.16 3.27
N ALA A 93 1.82 -9.49 2.23
CA ALA A 93 1.61 -10.87 1.81
C ALA A 93 2.94 -11.59 1.50
N ARG A 94 3.89 -10.91 0.86
CA ARG A 94 5.23 -11.46 0.58
C ARG A 94 6.05 -11.64 1.84
N GLN A 95 6.02 -10.70 2.77
CA GLN A 95 6.71 -10.82 4.06
C GLN A 95 6.19 -12.03 4.85
N LEU A 96 4.88 -12.32 4.77
CA LEU A 96 4.24 -13.48 5.39
C LEU A 96 4.37 -14.76 4.56
N ASN A 97 5.01 -14.69 3.37
CA ASN A 97 5.15 -15.79 2.44
C ASN A 97 3.80 -16.48 2.09
N LEU A 98 2.77 -15.67 1.82
CA LEU A 98 1.42 -16.18 1.56
C LEU A 98 1.29 -16.92 0.22
N GLY A 99 2.13 -16.63 -0.77
CA GLY A 99 2.02 -17.22 -2.13
C GLY A 99 1.86 -18.74 -2.12
N PRO A 100 2.73 -19.51 -1.44
CA PRO A 100 2.63 -20.97 -1.33
C PRO A 100 1.39 -21.48 -0.60
N GLU A 101 0.80 -20.67 0.26
CA GLU A 101 -0.41 -21.01 1.03
C GLU A 101 -1.70 -20.87 0.21
N LEU A 102 -1.64 -20.17 -0.93
CA LEU A 102 -2.82 -19.89 -1.75
C LEU A 102 -3.39 -21.16 -2.38
N ASN A 103 -4.71 -21.25 -2.36
CA ASN A 103 -5.47 -22.25 -3.11
C ASN A 103 -5.93 -21.62 -4.43
N LEU A 104 -5.19 -21.90 -5.50
CA LEU A 104 -5.42 -21.43 -6.87
C LEU A 104 -5.92 -22.54 -7.76
N GLY A 105 -6.76 -22.22 -8.74
CA GLY A 105 -7.07 -23.14 -9.82
C GLY A 105 -5.87 -23.33 -10.75
N ASP A 106 -5.77 -24.49 -11.42
CA ASP A 106 -4.62 -24.87 -12.26
C ASP A 106 -4.19 -23.82 -13.29
N SER A 107 -5.15 -23.13 -13.90
CA SER A 107 -4.86 -22.08 -14.88
C SER A 107 -4.20 -20.88 -14.23
N GLU A 108 -4.74 -20.42 -13.10
CA GLU A 108 -4.21 -19.26 -12.35
C GLU A 108 -2.83 -19.57 -11.77
N ALA A 109 -2.65 -20.77 -11.22
CA ALA A 109 -1.36 -21.21 -10.70
C ALA A 109 -0.27 -21.22 -11.78
N ARG A 110 -0.58 -21.74 -12.99
CA ARG A 110 0.36 -21.77 -14.12
C ARG A 110 0.73 -20.40 -14.67
N THR A 111 -0.13 -19.39 -14.49
CA THR A 111 0.14 -18.00 -14.90
C THR A 111 0.77 -17.14 -13.81
N GLY A 112 1.33 -17.78 -12.79
CA GLY A 112 2.04 -17.09 -11.71
C GLY A 112 1.11 -16.37 -10.71
N GLY A 113 -0.13 -16.86 -10.54
CA GLY A 113 -1.12 -16.23 -9.66
C GLY A 113 -0.63 -16.03 -8.23
N ALA A 114 0.24 -16.92 -7.72
CA ALA A 114 0.82 -16.83 -6.38
C ALA A 114 1.73 -15.60 -6.15
N GLU A 115 2.20 -14.96 -7.24
CA GLU A 115 3.11 -13.81 -7.18
C GLU A 115 2.45 -12.49 -7.62
N LYS A 116 1.19 -12.54 -8.10
CA LYS A 116 0.47 -11.34 -8.57
C LYS A 116 0.09 -10.43 -7.42
N ASP A 117 0.46 -9.16 -7.51
CA ASP A 117 0.12 -8.13 -6.51
C ASP A 117 -1.40 -8.05 -6.25
N ALA A 118 -2.20 -8.17 -7.30
CA ALA A 118 -3.66 -8.15 -7.17
C ALA A 118 -4.15 -9.27 -6.23
N ILE A 119 -3.69 -10.51 -6.43
CA ILE A 119 -4.12 -11.66 -5.63
C ILE A 119 -3.55 -11.58 -4.21
N LEU A 120 -2.28 -11.22 -4.08
CA LEU A 120 -1.61 -11.09 -2.78
C LEU A 120 -2.25 -9.99 -1.93
N GLY A 121 -2.60 -8.85 -2.53
CA GLY A 121 -3.31 -7.77 -1.86
C GLY A 121 -4.70 -8.21 -1.39
N ASP A 122 -5.49 -8.80 -2.29
CA ASP A 122 -6.84 -9.30 -1.98
C ASP A 122 -6.82 -10.32 -0.83
N VAL A 123 -5.82 -11.20 -0.81
CA VAL A 123 -5.68 -12.22 0.25
C VAL A 123 -5.29 -11.60 1.59
N THR A 124 -4.43 -10.56 1.60
CA THR A 124 -4.11 -9.83 2.84
C THR A 124 -5.37 -9.22 3.44
N GLU A 125 -6.18 -8.54 2.63
CA GLU A 125 -7.46 -7.99 3.05
C GLU A 125 -8.41 -9.11 3.54
N ALA A 126 -8.47 -10.23 2.81
CA ALA A 126 -9.31 -11.37 3.20
C ALA A 126 -8.90 -11.99 4.55
N ILE A 127 -7.60 -12.06 4.85
CA ILE A 127 -7.11 -12.53 6.17
C ILE A 127 -7.54 -11.55 7.28
N ILE A 128 -7.45 -10.24 7.03
CA ILE A 128 -7.96 -9.22 7.97
C ILE A 128 -9.45 -9.41 8.20
N GLY A 129 -10.23 -9.61 7.14
CA GLY A 129 -11.66 -9.90 7.23
C GLY A 129 -11.97 -11.19 7.97
N ALA A 130 -11.16 -12.24 7.79
CA ALA A 130 -11.28 -13.50 8.50
C ALA A 130 -11.02 -13.34 10.00
N VAL A 131 -9.94 -12.64 10.39
CA VAL A 131 -9.61 -12.33 11.78
C VAL A 131 -10.71 -11.50 12.43
N TYR A 132 -11.26 -10.52 11.70
CA TYR A 132 -12.39 -9.74 12.18
C TYR A 132 -13.64 -10.60 12.43
N CYS A 133 -13.96 -11.53 11.53
CA CYS A 133 -15.11 -12.42 11.69
C CYS A 133 -14.94 -13.38 12.88
N ASP A 134 -13.74 -13.86 13.13
CA ASP A 134 -13.41 -14.84 14.15
C ASP A 134 -13.21 -14.22 15.55
N GLY A 135 -12.44 -13.10 15.61
CA GLY A 135 -11.99 -12.50 16.87
C GLY A 135 -12.49 -11.07 17.11
N GLY A 136 -13.25 -10.51 16.18
CA GLY A 136 -13.78 -9.14 16.28
C GLY A 136 -12.77 -8.04 15.99
N LEU A 137 -13.21 -6.77 16.14
CA LEU A 137 -12.42 -5.60 15.77
C LEU A 137 -11.12 -5.47 16.57
N GLY A 138 -11.12 -5.84 17.84
CA GLY A 138 -9.91 -5.74 18.69
C GLY A 138 -8.76 -6.59 18.15
N ARG A 139 -9.03 -7.83 17.75
CA ARG A 139 -8.02 -8.74 17.18
C ARG A 139 -7.58 -8.30 15.78
N ALA A 140 -8.52 -7.82 14.97
CA ALA A 140 -8.17 -7.24 13.67
C ALA A 140 -7.30 -5.98 13.84
N TYR A 141 -7.56 -5.16 14.85
CA TYR A 141 -6.76 -3.99 15.19
C TYR A 141 -5.31 -4.37 15.54
N GLU A 142 -5.13 -5.34 16.45
CA GLU A 142 -3.81 -5.84 16.85
C GLU A 142 -3.01 -6.36 15.64
N LEU A 143 -3.66 -7.13 14.76
CA LEU A 143 -3.05 -7.65 13.53
C LEU A 143 -2.62 -6.52 12.59
N ILE A 144 -3.52 -5.57 12.32
CA ILE A 144 -3.25 -4.44 11.41
C ILE A 144 -2.17 -3.54 11.99
N GLU A 145 -2.21 -3.23 13.29
CA GLU A 145 -1.19 -2.42 13.94
C GLU A 145 0.19 -3.09 13.88
N GLY A 146 0.26 -4.42 14.02
CA GLY A 146 1.49 -5.18 13.87
C GLY A 146 2.11 -5.08 12.46
N PHE A 147 1.30 -5.04 11.42
CA PHE A 147 1.79 -5.00 10.03
C PHE A 147 2.00 -3.60 9.47
N PHE A 148 1.14 -2.66 9.84
CA PHE A 148 1.11 -1.31 9.26
C PHE A 148 1.66 -0.25 10.22
N GLY A 149 1.74 -0.54 11.53
CA GLY A 149 2.06 0.44 12.55
C GLY A 149 3.39 1.17 12.35
N ASP A 150 4.45 0.45 11.98
CA ASP A 150 5.76 1.05 11.69
C ASP A 150 5.74 1.89 10.41
N GLN A 151 4.89 1.54 9.46
CA GLN A 151 4.76 2.27 8.20
C GLN A 151 3.97 3.57 8.35
N VAL A 152 3.18 3.74 9.41
CA VAL A 152 2.43 4.98 9.67
C VAL A 152 3.37 6.18 9.81
N GLY A 153 4.50 6.01 10.50
CA GLY A 153 5.53 7.05 10.59
C GLY A 153 6.16 7.38 9.23
N LEU A 154 6.38 6.36 8.40
CA LEU A 154 6.97 6.50 7.06
C LEU A 154 5.96 7.08 6.06
N ALA A 155 4.69 6.68 6.11
CA ALA A 155 3.64 7.17 5.21
C ALA A 155 3.36 8.67 5.37
N THR A 156 3.71 9.25 6.51
CA THR A 156 3.60 10.70 6.77
C THR A 156 4.91 11.43 6.52
N THR A 157 6.04 10.71 6.52
CA THR A 157 7.33 11.16 6.02
C THR A 157 7.51 10.87 4.51
N ASP A 158 6.67 10.01 3.91
CA ASP A 158 6.46 10.01 2.47
C ASP A 158 5.73 11.33 2.17
N ARG A 159 6.58 12.35 2.18
CA ARG A 159 6.34 13.77 2.12
C ARG A 159 5.31 13.98 1.04
N ALA A 160 4.17 14.44 1.46
CA ALA A 160 3.04 14.81 0.65
C ALA A 160 3.51 15.18 -0.73
N ASP A 161 2.94 14.61 -1.80
CA ASP A 161 3.41 14.74 -3.17
C ASP A 161 4.22 16.03 -3.32
N ALA A 162 5.55 15.93 -3.42
CA ALA A 162 6.44 17.08 -3.38
C ALA A 162 5.99 18.15 -4.39
N LYS A 163 5.34 17.70 -5.47
CA LYS A 163 4.75 18.56 -6.48
C LYS A 163 3.56 19.36 -5.95
N THR A 164 2.67 18.72 -5.19
CA THR A 164 1.49 19.39 -4.60
C THR A 164 1.94 20.38 -3.53
N THR A 165 2.85 19.97 -2.64
CA THR A 165 3.41 20.88 -1.61
C THR A 165 4.11 22.08 -2.26
N LEU A 166 4.89 21.86 -3.33
CA LEU A 166 5.58 22.93 -4.03
C LEU A 166 4.61 23.88 -4.72
N GLN A 167 3.52 23.35 -5.29
CA GLN A 167 2.47 24.15 -5.90
C GLN A 167 1.74 25.00 -4.84
N GLU A 168 1.34 24.42 -3.73
CA GLU A 168 0.69 25.13 -2.61
C GLU A 168 1.62 26.22 -2.03
N TRP A 169 2.91 25.91 -1.90
CA TRP A 169 3.92 26.84 -1.42
C TRP A 169 4.11 28.04 -2.38
N ALA A 170 4.15 27.80 -3.71
CA ALA A 170 4.23 28.84 -4.71
C ALA A 170 2.95 29.70 -4.69
N GLN A 171 1.79 29.07 -4.70
CA GLN A 171 0.49 29.76 -4.67
C GLN A 171 0.33 30.60 -3.38
N GLY A 172 0.74 30.10 -2.23
CA GLY A 172 0.72 30.83 -0.96
C GLY A 172 1.61 32.08 -0.93
N ARG A 173 2.54 32.21 -1.91
CA ARG A 173 3.40 33.38 -2.15
C ARG A 173 2.95 34.28 -3.30
N GLY A 174 1.83 33.94 -3.93
CA GLY A 174 1.34 34.66 -5.11
C GLY A 174 2.20 34.46 -6.37
N LEU A 175 2.96 33.35 -6.42
CA LEU A 175 3.79 32.98 -7.56
C LEU A 175 2.99 32.10 -8.53
N GLU A 176 3.42 32.10 -9.79
CA GLU A 176 2.91 31.16 -10.80
C GLU A 176 3.21 29.70 -10.40
N PRO A 177 2.38 28.74 -10.83
CA PRO A 177 2.62 27.32 -10.56
C PRO A 177 4.01 26.87 -11.04
N PRO A 178 4.63 25.88 -10.34
CA PRO A 178 5.91 25.31 -10.75
C PRO A 178 5.84 24.73 -12.17
N GLU A 179 6.80 25.07 -13.03
CA GLU A 179 6.95 24.54 -14.37
C GLU A 179 8.01 23.43 -14.37
N TYR A 180 7.69 22.24 -14.94
CA TYR A 180 8.60 21.11 -15.03
C TYR A 180 9.03 20.92 -16.48
N VAL A 181 10.35 21.03 -16.74
CA VAL A 181 10.94 20.94 -18.07
C VAL A 181 11.90 19.77 -18.15
N GLU A 182 11.70 18.86 -19.12
CA GLU A 182 12.67 17.83 -19.43
C GLU A 182 13.92 18.49 -20.03
N THR A 183 15.06 18.37 -19.33
CA THR A 183 16.32 18.95 -19.79
C THR A 183 17.24 17.93 -20.46
N GLU A 184 17.08 16.64 -20.12
CA GLU A 184 17.91 15.59 -20.66
C GLU A 184 17.19 14.23 -20.58
N ARG A 185 17.47 13.36 -21.56
CA ARG A 185 17.10 11.95 -21.54
C ARG A 185 18.31 11.13 -21.95
N THR A 186 18.73 10.22 -21.06
CA THR A 186 19.89 9.33 -21.25
C THR A 186 19.49 7.88 -21.01
N GLY A 187 20.43 6.95 -21.21
CA GLY A 187 20.22 5.53 -21.01
C GLY A 187 19.60 4.80 -22.22
N PRO A 188 19.65 3.46 -22.23
CA PRO A 188 19.06 2.64 -23.29
C PRO A 188 17.52 2.65 -23.18
N ASP A 189 16.83 2.30 -24.29
CA ASP A 189 15.35 2.32 -24.36
C ASP A 189 14.65 1.45 -23.29
N HIS A 190 15.29 0.39 -22.82
CA HIS A 190 14.77 -0.49 -21.77
C HIS A 190 15.08 -0.04 -20.34
N ALA A 191 15.95 1.00 -20.18
CA ALA A 191 16.29 1.61 -18.90
C ALA A 191 16.61 3.12 -19.09
N PRO A 192 15.62 3.93 -19.50
CA PRO A 192 15.82 5.36 -19.72
C PRO A 192 16.00 6.09 -18.39
N GLU A 193 16.83 7.12 -18.39
CA GLU A 193 16.93 8.10 -17.30
C GLU A 193 16.52 9.49 -17.80
N PHE A 194 15.58 10.10 -17.10
CA PHE A 194 15.05 11.42 -17.41
C PHE A 194 15.59 12.45 -16.41
N THR A 195 16.08 13.58 -16.89
CA THR A 195 16.45 14.71 -16.03
C THR A 195 15.42 15.83 -16.24
N ILE A 196 14.77 16.24 -15.16
CA ILE A 196 13.75 17.28 -15.13
C ILE A 196 14.24 18.45 -14.29
N ALA A 197 14.07 19.66 -14.81
CA ALA A 197 14.21 20.90 -14.06
C ALA A 197 12.85 21.39 -13.58
N VAL A 198 12.73 21.80 -12.32
CA VAL A 198 11.59 22.57 -11.82
C VAL A 198 11.97 24.05 -11.77
N ASN A 199 11.14 24.89 -12.40
CA ASN A 199 11.28 26.34 -12.47
C ASN A 199 10.17 27.02 -11.68
N ILE A 200 10.54 28.01 -10.88
CA ILE A 200 9.61 28.91 -10.19
C ILE A 200 10.14 30.32 -10.34
N ALA A 201 9.27 31.26 -10.68
CA ALA A 201 9.64 32.66 -10.89
C ALA A 201 10.35 33.25 -9.66
N GLY A 202 11.52 33.84 -9.86
CA GLY A 202 12.33 34.42 -8.79
C GLY A 202 13.23 33.44 -8.05
N PHE A 203 13.28 32.18 -8.45
CA PHE A 203 14.13 31.15 -7.84
C PHE A 203 15.01 30.46 -8.88
N GLU A 204 16.17 29.98 -8.45
CA GLU A 204 17.05 29.18 -9.28
C GLU A 204 16.41 27.82 -9.58
N ALA A 205 16.51 27.35 -10.81
CA ALA A 205 15.98 26.05 -11.20
C ALA A 205 16.64 24.89 -10.44
N VAL A 206 15.87 23.87 -10.10
CA VAL A 206 16.38 22.65 -9.45
C VAL A 206 16.19 21.46 -10.37
N LYS A 207 17.26 20.69 -10.58
CA LYS A 207 17.24 19.50 -11.43
C LYS A 207 17.29 18.21 -10.60
N ALA A 208 16.59 17.18 -11.10
CA ALA A 208 16.73 15.83 -10.59
C ALA A 208 16.51 14.80 -11.69
N SER A 209 17.09 13.61 -11.52
CA SER A 209 16.99 12.51 -12.48
C SER A 209 16.26 11.31 -11.89
N GLY A 210 15.60 10.52 -12.76
CA GLY A 210 14.88 9.32 -12.38
C GLY A 210 14.50 8.45 -13.58
N PRO A 211 14.11 7.19 -13.32
CA PRO A 211 13.79 6.21 -14.36
C PRO A 211 12.47 6.51 -15.11
N SER A 212 11.71 7.51 -14.65
CA SER A 212 10.54 8.04 -15.37
C SER A 212 10.43 9.55 -15.15
N LYS A 213 9.76 10.26 -16.06
CA LYS A 213 9.48 11.71 -15.92
C LYS A 213 8.82 12.01 -14.58
N LYS A 214 7.79 11.25 -14.21
CA LYS A 214 7.06 11.41 -12.95
C LYS A 214 7.98 11.32 -11.71
N ILE A 215 8.91 10.37 -11.70
CA ILE A 215 9.88 10.20 -10.59
C ILE A 215 10.89 11.36 -10.59
N ALA A 216 11.38 11.76 -11.76
CA ALA A 216 12.31 12.88 -11.87
C ALA A 216 11.67 14.22 -11.44
N GLU A 217 10.42 14.50 -11.86
CA GLU A 217 9.63 15.65 -11.42
C GLU A 217 9.44 15.69 -9.90
N HIS A 218 9.04 14.55 -9.32
CA HIS A 218 8.87 14.44 -7.86
C HIS A 218 10.15 14.75 -7.11
N LYS A 219 11.29 14.15 -7.53
CA LYS A 219 12.60 14.42 -6.94
C LYS A 219 13.07 15.86 -7.11
N ALA A 220 12.75 16.50 -8.25
CA ALA A 220 13.10 17.92 -8.48
C ALA A 220 12.31 18.82 -7.52
N ALA A 221 11.01 18.58 -7.35
CA ALA A 221 10.19 19.30 -6.39
C ALA A 221 10.67 19.08 -4.95
N GLU A 222 10.99 17.85 -4.57
CA GLU A 222 11.52 17.51 -3.26
C GLU A 222 12.82 18.27 -2.96
N ARG A 223 13.79 18.24 -3.88
CA ARG A 223 15.06 18.99 -3.74
C ARG A 223 14.83 20.49 -3.60
N PHE A 224 13.87 21.04 -4.34
CA PHE A 224 13.50 22.45 -4.24
C PHE A 224 12.99 22.79 -2.84
N LEU A 225 12.04 21.99 -2.32
CA LEU A 225 11.45 22.19 -0.99
C LEU A 225 12.48 22.12 0.14
N PHE A 226 13.51 21.27 -0.01
CA PHE A 226 14.64 21.23 0.95
C PHE A 226 15.52 22.48 0.85
N ARG A 227 15.91 22.84 -0.37
CA ARG A 227 16.77 24.00 -0.60
C ARG A 227 16.14 25.27 -0.01
N GLU A 228 14.82 25.45 -0.21
CA GLU A 228 14.09 26.60 0.29
C GLU A 228 13.64 26.44 1.77
N LYS A 229 14.11 25.39 2.46
CA LYS A 229 13.80 25.07 3.86
C LYS A 229 12.30 24.98 4.20
N VAL A 230 11.49 24.68 3.19
CA VAL A 230 10.07 24.34 3.35
C VAL A 230 9.97 22.99 4.08
N TRP A 231 10.82 22.06 3.66
CA TRP A 231 11.04 20.80 4.37
C TRP A 231 12.35 20.82 5.15
N LYS A 232 12.34 20.19 6.32
CA LYS A 232 13.56 19.98 7.13
C LYS A 232 14.13 18.61 6.83
N GLU A 233 15.44 18.49 6.76
CA GLU A 233 16.09 17.17 6.77
C GLU A 233 15.73 16.44 8.08
N ALA A 234 15.42 15.14 7.98
CA ALA A 234 15.21 14.32 9.16
C ALA A 234 16.55 14.22 9.90
N SER A 235 16.55 14.67 11.16
CA SER A 235 17.70 14.53 12.06
C SER A 235 17.88 13.09 12.48
#